data_8ebb4198d7e59265900f6a42c121261c
#
_entry.id   8ebb4198d7e59265900f6a42c121261c
#
_cell.length_a   1.000
_cell.length_b   1.000
_cell.length_c   1.000
_cell.angle_alpha   90.00
_cell.angle_beta   90.00
_cell.angle_gamma   90.00
#
_symmetry.space_group_name_H-M   'P 1'
#
loop_
_entity.id
_entity.type
_entity.pdbx_description
1 polymer ?
#
loop_
_entity_poly.entity_id
_entity_poly.type
_entity_poly.pdbx_seq_one_letter_code
_entity_poly.pdbx_strand_id
1 'polypeptide(L)'
;MIIDRIEEQERYYPLHPDMELAFAFLAEAPDLEPGRYELENGLFATVSEGDTRQMDTVSLEAHKKYIDLQYCIAGGERMSWAHIQELNATTDDPEHDNYFYTGTSTSVSIRPGMFYVMFPSDGHKAACHHEFQKHYRKVCLLYTSPSP
;
A
#
# COMPACT_ATOMS: atom_id res chain seq x y z
N MET A 1 8.07 -4.42 5.80
CA MET A 1 6.60 -4.20 5.92
C MET A 1 6.27 -3.68 7.29
N ILE A 2 5.39 -2.69 7.36
CA ILE A 2 4.84 -2.15 8.59
C ILE A 2 3.32 -2.23 8.50
N ILE A 3 2.66 -2.62 9.58
CA ILE A 3 1.20 -2.57 9.72
C ILE A 3 0.93 -2.00 11.11
N ASP A 4 0.14 -0.93 11.19
CA ASP A 4 -0.19 -0.32 12.48
C ASP A 4 -1.47 0.51 12.36
N ARG A 5 -1.90 1.05 13.48
CA ARG A 5 -3.02 1.99 13.54
C ARG A 5 -2.49 3.40 13.32
N ILE A 6 -3.33 4.24 12.73
CA ILE A 6 -2.93 5.62 12.40
C ILE A 6 -2.51 6.43 13.65
N GLU A 7 -3.04 6.09 14.82
CA GLU A 7 -2.68 6.78 16.06
C GLU A 7 -1.21 6.55 16.45
N GLU A 8 -0.57 5.51 15.91
CA GLU A 8 0.83 5.18 16.20
C GLU A 8 1.81 5.77 15.19
N GLN A 9 1.36 6.68 14.35
CA GLN A 9 2.13 7.19 13.21
C GLN A 9 3.48 7.82 13.59
N GLU A 10 3.55 8.51 14.72
CA GLU A 10 4.79 9.21 15.13
C GLU A 10 5.98 8.27 15.29
N ARG A 11 5.72 7.02 15.62
CA ARG A 11 6.75 5.97 15.76
C ARG A 11 7.56 5.81 14.48
N TYR A 12 6.97 6.13 13.33
CA TYR A 12 7.53 5.84 12.01
C TYR A 12 8.10 7.07 11.30
N TYR A 13 7.98 8.26 11.87
CA TYR A 13 8.51 9.48 11.26
C TYR A 13 10.01 9.41 10.96
N PRO A 14 10.86 8.77 11.80
CA PRO A 14 12.29 8.69 11.50
C PRO A 14 12.67 7.86 10.29
N LEU A 15 11.75 7.07 9.74
CA LEU A 15 12.06 6.13 8.65
C LEU A 15 12.29 6.81 7.30
N HIS A 16 11.76 8.01 7.11
CA HIS A 16 11.90 8.72 5.86
C HIS A 16 11.67 10.22 6.09
N PRO A 17 12.41 11.12 5.41
CA PRO A 17 12.27 12.56 5.58
C PRO A 17 10.85 13.08 5.32
N ASP A 18 10.10 12.41 4.43
CA ASP A 18 8.76 12.84 4.05
C ASP A 18 7.63 12.09 4.77
N MET A 19 7.96 11.27 5.75
CA MET A 19 6.96 10.43 6.43
C MET A 19 5.91 11.28 7.16
N GLU A 20 6.35 12.34 7.85
CA GLU A 20 5.42 13.23 8.56
C GLU A 20 4.47 13.93 7.59
N LEU A 21 4.98 14.38 6.44
CA LEU A 21 4.17 14.99 5.39
C LEU A 21 3.15 13.99 4.83
N ALA A 22 3.57 12.76 4.62
CA ALA A 22 2.69 11.70 4.14
C ALA A 22 1.53 11.45 5.11
N PHE A 23 1.81 11.31 6.39
CA PHE A 23 0.76 11.09 7.39
C PHE A 23 -0.16 12.31 7.56
N ALA A 24 0.37 13.52 7.40
CA ALA A 24 -0.45 14.73 7.44
C ALA A 24 -1.49 14.72 6.31
N PHE A 25 -1.11 14.24 5.12
CA PHE A 25 -2.06 14.07 4.02
C PHE A 25 -3.15 13.05 4.37
N LEU A 26 -2.80 11.95 5.02
CA LEU A 26 -3.77 10.92 5.38
C LEU A 26 -4.87 11.48 6.31
N ALA A 27 -4.54 12.44 7.16
CA ALA A 27 -5.51 13.08 8.04
C ALA A 27 -6.59 13.86 7.27
N GLU A 28 -6.23 14.40 6.11
CA GLU A 28 -7.14 15.16 5.26
C GLU A 28 -7.93 14.29 4.26
N ALA A 29 -7.39 13.13 3.94
CA ALA A 29 -7.88 12.29 2.85
C ALA A 29 -9.34 11.83 2.98
N PRO A 30 -9.90 11.58 4.18
CA PRO A 30 -11.31 11.20 4.30
C PRO A 30 -12.29 12.19 3.71
N ASP A 31 -11.92 13.48 3.66
CA ASP A 31 -12.78 14.55 3.14
C ASP A 31 -12.52 14.87 1.67
N LEU A 32 -11.59 14.16 1.02
CA LEU A 32 -11.21 14.42 -0.36
C LEU A 32 -11.97 13.51 -1.33
N GLU A 33 -12.24 14.05 -2.52
CA GLU A 33 -12.83 13.26 -3.60
C GLU A 33 -11.82 12.23 -4.14
N PRO A 34 -12.28 11.08 -4.63
CA PRO A 34 -11.39 10.15 -5.30
C PRO A 34 -10.62 10.81 -6.44
N GLY A 35 -9.36 10.47 -6.57
CA GLY A 35 -8.49 11.04 -7.59
C GLY A 35 -7.03 11.06 -7.15
N ARG A 36 -6.20 11.62 -8.04
CA ARG A 36 -4.76 11.75 -7.80
C ARG A 36 -4.43 13.15 -7.27
N TYR A 37 -3.58 13.18 -6.26
CA TYR A 37 -3.14 14.41 -5.60
C TYR A 37 -1.61 14.46 -5.61
N GLU A 38 -1.07 15.52 -6.18
CA GLU A 38 0.37 15.79 -6.15
C GLU A 38 0.71 16.50 -4.85
N LEU A 39 1.75 16.04 -4.17
CA LEU A 39 2.23 16.60 -2.91
C LEU A 39 3.64 17.17 -3.11
N GLU A 40 4.19 17.74 -2.04
CA GLU A 40 5.56 18.25 -2.06
C GLU A 40 6.57 17.11 -2.23
N ASN A 41 7.78 17.45 -2.68
CA ASN A 41 8.92 16.53 -2.77
C ASN A 41 8.70 15.30 -3.68
N GLY A 42 7.81 15.43 -4.66
CA GLY A 42 7.54 14.35 -5.59
C GLY A 42 6.61 13.25 -5.05
N LEU A 43 6.08 13.43 -3.85
CA LEU A 43 5.06 12.52 -3.32
C LEU A 43 3.78 12.68 -4.12
N PHE A 44 3.08 11.59 -4.30
CA PHE A 44 1.72 11.65 -4.84
C PHE A 44 0.84 10.61 -4.18
N ALA A 45 -0.45 10.91 -4.13
CA ALA A 45 -1.42 10.05 -3.50
C ALA A 45 -2.62 9.83 -4.41
N THR A 46 -3.22 8.66 -4.29
CA THR A 46 -4.48 8.34 -4.95
C THR A 46 -5.49 7.99 -3.89
N VAL A 47 -6.59 8.74 -3.84
CA VAL A 47 -7.76 8.40 -3.04
C VAL A 47 -8.67 7.58 -3.96
N SER A 48 -9.01 6.37 -3.56
CA SER A 48 -9.79 5.46 -4.39
C SER A 48 -10.89 4.77 -3.61
N GLU A 49 -11.93 4.40 -4.33
CA GLU A 49 -13.01 3.55 -3.85
C GLU A 49 -13.19 2.40 -4.83
N GLY A 50 -13.59 1.26 -4.34
CA GLY A 50 -13.81 0.10 -5.20
C GLY A 50 -14.26 -1.10 -4.42
N ASP A 51 -14.41 -2.20 -5.14
CA ASP A 51 -14.75 -3.49 -4.56
C ASP A 51 -13.51 -4.37 -4.53
N THR A 52 -13.35 -5.09 -3.43
CA THR A 52 -12.22 -6.00 -3.27
C THR A 52 -12.27 -7.13 -4.29
N ARG A 53 -11.08 -7.69 -4.59
CA ARG A 53 -10.91 -8.77 -5.56
C ARG A 53 -10.64 -10.08 -4.83
N GLN A 54 -11.00 -11.19 -5.46
CA GLN A 54 -10.67 -12.51 -4.93
C GLN A 54 -9.14 -12.66 -4.85
N MET A 55 -8.63 -13.06 -3.69
CA MET A 55 -7.19 -13.11 -3.38
C MET A 55 -6.40 -13.95 -4.40
N ASP A 56 -6.93 -15.09 -4.80
CA ASP A 56 -6.24 -16.02 -5.70
C ASP A 56 -6.23 -15.56 -7.16
N THR A 57 -6.97 -14.51 -7.51
CA THR A 57 -6.96 -13.92 -8.86
C THR A 57 -5.93 -12.82 -9.03
N VAL A 58 -5.24 -12.45 -7.96
CA VAL A 58 -4.30 -11.31 -7.93
C VAL A 58 -2.88 -11.84 -7.76
N SER A 59 -1.96 -11.33 -8.58
CA SER A 59 -0.54 -11.63 -8.41
C SER A 59 0.07 -10.81 -7.29
N LEU A 60 1.10 -11.36 -6.66
CA LEU A 60 1.95 -10.58 -5.77
C LEU A 60 2.72 -9.56 -6.61
N GLU A 61 2.83 -8.34 -6.12
CA GLU A 61 3.59 -7.29 -6.80
C GLU A 61 4.51 -6.57 -5.82
N ALA A 62 5.58 -5.98 -6.35
CA ALA A 62 6.49 -5.14 -5.59
C ALA A 62 6.91 -3.95 -6.46
N HIS A 63 7.43 -2.92 -5.81
CA HIS A 63 7.92 -1.71 -6.45
C HIS A 63 9.41 -1.54 -6.13
N LYS A 64 10.22 -1.11 -7.08
CA LYS A 64 11.65 -0.89 -6.84
C LYS A 64 11.98 0.55 -6.53
N LYS A 65 11.20 1.48 -7.10
CA LYS A 65 11.43 2.91 -7.00
C LYS A 65 10.73 3.55 -5.82
N TYR A 66 9.53 3.09 -5.51
CA TYR A 66 8.66 3.73 -4.52
C TYR A 66 8.49 2.89 -3.27
N ILE A 67 8.30 3.59 -2.15
CA ILE A 67 7.74 3.03 -0.93
C ILE A 67 6.24 3.34 -0.96
N ASP A 68 5.43 2.37 -0.62
CA ASP A 68 3.98 2.40 -0.76
C ASP A 68 3.33 2.45 0.62
N LEU A 69 2.69 3.58 0.94
CA LEU A 69 1.93 3.77 2.18
C LEU A 69 0.45 3.71 1.82
N GLN A 70 -0.27 2.74 2.37
CA GLN A 70 -1.70 2.57 2.14
C GLN A 70 -2.49 2.72 3.43
N TYR A 71 -3.55 3.50 3.39
CA TYR A 71 -4.40 3.79 4.54
C TYR A 71 -5.85 3.44 4.25
N CYS A 72 -6.46 2.68 5.16
CA CYS A 72 -7.87 2.30 5.04
C CYS A 72 -8.76 3.35 5.69
N ILE A 73 -9.56 4.02 4.86
CA ILE A 73 -10.53 5.01 5.32
C ILE A 73 -11.84 4.33 5.73
N ALA A 74 -12.33 3.42 4.90
CA ALA A 74 -13.61 2.74 5.11
C ALA A 74 -13.61 1.35 4.48
N GLY A 75 -14.50 0.49 4.94
CA GLY A 75 -14.65 -0.88 4.46
C GLY A 75 -13.59 -1.80 5.02
N GLY A 76 -12.52 -1.93 4.28
CA GLY A 76 -11.41 -2.79 4.65
C GLY A 76 -11.01 -3.74 3.53
N GLU A 77 -9.90 -4.43 3.74
CA GLU A 77 -9.36 -5.38 2.78
C GLU A 77 -8.60 -6.48 3.50
N ARG A 78 -8.37 -7.55 2.78
CA ARG A 78 -7.33 -8.51 3.13
C ARG A 78 -6.11 -8.19 2.27
N MET A 79 -4.98 -7.93 2.90
CA MET A 79 -3.70 -7.74 2.24
C MET A 79 -2.88 -9.00 2.45
N SER A 80 -2.07 -9.38 1.46
CA SER A 80 -1.16 -10.51 1.61
C SER A 80 0.26 -10.08 1.34
N TRP A 81 1.22 -10.69 2.05
CA TRP A 81 2.62 -10.29 2.02
C TRP A 81 3.56 -11.49 1.99
N ALA A 82 4.68 -11.33 1.26
CA ALA A 82 5.86 -12.19 1.38
C ALA A 82 7.08 -11.38 0.95
N HIS A 83 8.24 -11.69 1.54
CA HIS A 83 9.49 -11.10 1.09
C HIS A 83 9.82 -11.62 -0.31
N ILE A 84 10.25 -10.74 -1.22
CA ILE A 84 10.49 -11.11 -2.62
C ILE A 84 11.54 -12.21 -2.79
N GLN A 85 12.48 -12.36 -1.84
CA GLN A 85 13.46 -13.45 -1.87
C GLN A 85 12.84 -14.84 -1.72
N GLU A 86 11.62 -14.91 -1.17
CA GLU A 86 10.89 -16.17 -1.02
C GLU A 86 9.94 -16.43 -2.18
N LEU A 87 9.94 -15.56 -3.18
CA LEU A 87 9.01 -15.60 -4.29
C LEU A 87 9.74 -15.86 -5.61
N ASN A 88 8.97 -16.26 -6.62
CA ASN A 88 9.45 -16.46 -7.97
C ASN A 88 8.98 -15.31 -8.86
N ALA A 89 9.93 -14.59 -9.48
CA ALA A 89 9.61 -13.53 -10.41
C ALA A 89 8.94 -14.10 -11.66
N THR A 90 7.90 -13.42 -12.15
CA THR A 90 7.18 -13.82 -13.36
C THR A 90 7.34 -12.79 -14.46
N THR A 91 6.69 -11.66 -14.34
CA THR A 91 6.74 -10.57 -15.32
C THR A 91 7.10 -9.27 -14.63
N ASP A 92 7.58 -8.30 -15.39
CA ASP A 92 7.85 -6.97 -14.87
C ASP A 92 7.31 -5.91 -15.83
N ASP A 93 6.97 -4.77 -15.26
CA ASP A 93 6.52 -3.59 -15.97
C ASP A 93 7.29 -2.39 -15.41
N PRO A 94 8.56 -2.20 -15.82
CA PRO A 94 9.42 -1.16 -15.26
C PRO A 94 8.89 0.27 -15.48
N GLU A 95 8.12 0.47 -16.55
CA GLU A 95 7.53 1.79 -16.85
C GLU A 95 6.60 2.24 -15.75
N HIS A 96 5.85 1.32 -15.15
CA HIS A 96 4.92 1.60 -14.06
C HIS A 96 5.47 1.18 -12.69
N ASP A 97 6.77 0.82 -12.64
CA ASP A 97 7.42 0.33 -11.42
C ASP A 97 6.69 -0.85 -10.77
N ASN A 98 6.16 -1.76 -11.60
CA ASN A 98 5.47 -2.96 -11.14
C ASN A 98 6.26 -4.21 -11.50
N TYR A 99 6.49 -5.05 -10.49
CA TYR A 99 7.22 -6.31 -10.62
C TYR A 99 6.37 -7.41 -10.00
N PHE A 100 6.09 -8.47 -10.76
CA PHE A 100 5.11 -9.48 -10.37
C PHE A 100 5.78 -10.78 -9.99
N TYR A 101 5.18 -11.46 -9.02
CA TYR A 101 5.73 -12.67 -8.42
C TYR A 101 4.64 -13.70 -8.16
N THR A 102 5.07 -14.96 -8.06
CA THR A 102 4.24 -16.07 -7.54
C THR A 102 4.91 -16.67 -6.32
N GLY A 103 4.13 -17.27 -5.46
CA GLY A 103 4.61 -17.93 -4.25
C GLY A 103 3.61 -17.86 -3.11
N THR A 104 4.02 -18.38 -1.97
CA THR A 104 3.19 -18.39 -0.76
C THR A 104 3.30 -17.06 -0.03
N SER A 105 2.17 -16.54 0.41
CA SER A 105 2.11 -15.29 1.14
C SER A 105 1.19 -15.41 2.36
N THR A 106 1.37 -14.49 3.30
CA THR A 106 0.60 -14.43 4.55
C THR A 106 -0.37 -13.26 4.47
N SER A 107 -1.65 -13.52 4.74
CA SER A 107 -2.67 -12.48 4.67
C SER A 107 -3.00 -11.89 6.03
N VAL A 108 -3.33 -10.61 6.01
CA VAL A 108 -3.69 -9.81 7.18
C VAL A 108 -4.94 -9.01 6.87
N SER A 109 -5.83 -8.90 7.83
CA SER A 109 -7.02 -8.07 7.72
C SER A 109 -6.68 -6.62 8.02
N ILE A 110 -6.95 -5.72 7.08
CA ILE A 110 -6.76 -4.28 7.23
C ILE A 110 -8.12 -3.64 7.42
N ARG A 111 -8.31 -2.98 8.55
CA ARG A 111 -9.58 -2.36 8.95
C ARG A 111 -9.48 -0.84 8.92
N PRO A 112 -10.60 -0.11 8.88
CA PRO A 112 -10.57 1.35 8.94
C PRO A 112 -9.73 1.87 10.11
N GLY A 113 -8.89 2.87 9.82
CA GLY A 113 -7.95 3.44 10.79
C GLY A 113 -6.60 2.77 10.82
N MET A 114 -6.39 1.72 10.02
CA MET A 114 -5.11 1.03 9.89
C MET A 114 -4.39 1.47 8.62
N PHE A 115 -3.07 1.44 8.68
CA PHE A 115 -2.22 1.66 7.51
C PHE A 115 -1.19 0.54 7.38
N TYR A 116 -0.60 0.42 6.21
CA TYR A 116 0.56 -0.43 6.01
C TYR A 116 1.57 0.23 5.08
N VAL A 117 2.85 -0.10 5.29
CA VAL A 117 3.97 0.41 4.49
C VAL A 117 4.68 -0.77 3.86
N MET A 118 4.82 -0.72 2.53
CA MET A 118 5.54 -1.72 1.75
C MET A 118 6.80 -1.09 1.18
N PHE A 119 7.94 -1.72 1.50
CA PHE A 119 9.25 -1.35 0.98
C PHE A 119 9.53 -2.13 -0.31
N PRO A 120 10.58 -1.78 -1.07
CA PRO A 120 10.88 -2.49 -2.33
C PRO A 120 11.02 -4.00 -2.20
N SER A 121 11.43 -4.52 -1.05
CA SER A 121 11.55 -5.96 -0.83
C SER A 121 10.25 -6.66 -0.44
N ASP A 122 9.17 -5.92 -0.29
CA ASP A 122 7.88 -6.45 0.17
C ASP A 122 6.95 -6.76 -1.00
N GLY A 123 6.81 -8.06 -1.34
CA GLY A 123 5.79 -8.51 -2.26
C GLY A 123 4.42 -8.50 -1.58
N HIS A 124 3.41 -7.98 -2.27
CA HIS A 124 2.10 -7.83 -1.65
C HIS A 124 0.95 -7.94 -2.64
N LYS A 125 -0.22 -8.29 -2.10
CA LYS A 125 -1.51 -8.23 -2.80
C LYS A 125 -2.39 -7.27 -2.01
N ALA A 126 -2.93 -6.26 -2.66
CA ALA A 126 -3.78 -5.25 -2.04
C ALA A 126 -5.21 -5.35 -2.55
N ALA A 127 -6.15 -4.78 -1.80
CA ALA A 127 -7.57 -4.68 -2.16
C ALA A 127 -8.22 -6.03 -2.45
N CYS A 128 -7.99 -7.02 -1.59
CA CYS A 128 -8.47 -8.39 -1.77
C CYS A 128 -9.44 -8.81 -0.68
N HIS A 129 -10.13 -9.95 -0.92
CA HIS A 129 -10.94 -10.69 0.04
C HIS A 129 -10.73 -12.19 -0.17
N HIS A 130 -11.10 -12.99 0.82
CA HIS A 130 -11.16 -14.45 0.67
C HIS A 130 -12.59 -14.92 0.38
N GLU A 131 -13.53 -14.64 1.26
CA GLU A 131 -14.89 -15.15 1.17
C GLU A 131 -15.90 -14.10 0.70
N PHE A 132 -15.84 -12.89 1.27
CA PHE A 132 -16.84 -11.87 1.04
C PHE A 132 -16.24 -10.62 0.44
N GLN A 133 -16.74 -10.20 -0.72
CA GLN A 133 -16.37 -8.94 -1.34
C GLN A 133 -16.80 -7.78 -0.43
N LYS A 134 -15.92 -6.78 -0.31
CA LYS A 134 -16.18 -5.56 0.46
C LYS A 134 -16.00 -4.34 -0.45
N HIS A 135 -16.77 -3.31 -0.18
CA HIS A 135 -16.52 -1.99 -0.76
C HIS A 135 -15.54 -1.26 0.15
N TYR A 136 -14.47 -0.71 -0.43
CA TYR A 136 -13.45 -0.01 0.33
C TYR A 136 -13.27 1.42 -0.15
N ARG A 137 -12.75 2.27 0.74
CA ARG A 137 -12.20 3.58 0.43
C ARG A 137 -10.83 3.66 1.08
N LYS A 138 -9.82 4.01 0.30
CA LYS A 138 -8.44 3.99 0.77
C LYS A 138 -7.59 5.05 0.08
N VAL A 139 -6.43 5.32 0.69
CA VAL A 139 -5.37 6.13 0.11
C VAL A 139 -4.19 5.22 -0.20
N CYS A 140 -3.63 5.37 -1.38
CA CYS A 140 -2.33 4.83 -1.73
C CYS A 140 -1.39 6.01 -1.97
N LEU A 141 -0.37 6.15 -1.16
CA LEU A 141 0.59 7.25 -1.25
C LEU A 141 1.97 6.66 -1.57
N LEU A 142 2.57 7.17 -2.64
CA LEU A 142 3.89 6.72 -3.07
C LEU A 142 4.92 7.81 -2.86
N TYR A 143 6.06 7.45 -2.29
CA TYR A 143 7.21 8.33 -2.15
C TYR A 143 8.48 7.58 -2.54
N THR A 144 9.45 8.33 -3.07
CA THR A 144 10.67 7.74 -3.60
C THR A 144 11.48 7.12 -2.48
N SER A 145 11.85 5.84 -2.65
CA SER A 145 12.77 5.19 -1.74
C SER A 145 14.11 5.92 -1.78
N PRO A 146 14.75 6.19 -0.62
CA PRO A 146 16.08 6.79 -0.62
C PRO A 146 17.05 5.92 -1.43
N SER A 147 17.87 6.55 -2.26
CA SER A 147 18.92 5.84 -2.97
C SER A 147 19.90 5.24 -1.96
N PRO A 148 20.33 4.00 -2.20
CA PRO A 148 21.36 3.40 -1.35
C PRO A 148 22.68 4.15 -1.47
#